data_08a9aa7a8cb592bc637cbd4e2f8ff45c
#
_entry.id   08a9aa7a8cb592bc637cbd4e2f8ff45c
#
_cell.length_a   1.000
_cell.length_b   1.000
_cell.length_c   1.000
_cell.angle_alpha   90.00
_cell.angle_beta   90.00
_cell.angle_gamma   90.00
#
_symmetry.space_group_name_H-M   'P 1'
#
loop_
_entity.id
_entity.type
_entity.pdbx_description
1 polymer ?
#
loop_
_entity_poly.entity_id
_entity_poly.type
_entity_poly.pdbx_seq_one_letter_code
_entity_poly.pdbx_strand_id
1 'polypeptide(L)'
;YRGLASLARLRIGNIIGYDYSSISPAFAAFIAQPAAGASIITKSGAQALPQLLSLLALGRLDLMVEDEQVARYLLRRQGLANQVKQVGAFSTTLALYPGFSNRYPGVDKLVALWDLAMQPSQISGRLMQRMADY
;
A
#
# COMPACT_ATOMS: atom_id res chain seq x y z
N TYR A 1 -11.21 -2.41 14.09
CA TYR A 1 -11.48 -1.08 13.57
C TYR A 1 -12.96 -0.75 13.72
N ARG A 2 -13.27 0.29 14.44
CA ARG A 2 -14.65 0.74 14.72
C ARG A 2 -14.95 2.10 14.06
N GLY A 3 -14.41 2.34 12.87
CA GLY A 3 -14.53 3.59 12.13
C GLY A 3 -13.49 4.64 12.52
N LEU A 4 -13.48 5.79 11.80
CA LEU A 4 -12.47 6.84 11.94
C LEU A 4 -12.41 7.44 13.36
N ALA A 5 -13.53 7.46 14.10
CA ALA A 5 -13.54 7.94 15.48
C ALA A 5 -12.61 7.12 16.40
N SER A 6 -12.38 5.83 16.09
CA SER A 6 -11.47 4.98 16.86
C SER A 6 -9.98 5.30 16.61
N LEU A 7 -9.67 6.14 15.62
CA LEU A 7 -8.30 6.57 15.28
C LEU A 7 -7.88 7.81 16.08
N ALA A 8 -8.80 8.48 16.77
CA ALA A 8 -8.47 9.58 17.67
C ALA A 8 -7.47 9.09 18.72
N ARG A 9 -6.39 9.87 18.93
CA ARG A 9 -5.28 9.57 19.85
C ARG A 9 -4.27 8.52 19.38
N LEU A 10 -4.40 7.98 18.15
CA LEU A 10 -3.40 7.08 17.58
C LEU A 10 -2.30 7.86 16.84
N ARG A 11 -1.10 7.26 16.82
CA ARG A 11 0.01 7.67 15.96
C ARG A 11 -0.14 6.93 14.64
N ILE A 12 -0.35 7.68 13.56
CA ILE A 12 -0.71 7.12 12.26
C ILE A 12 0.38 7.43 11.25
N GLY A 13 0.86 6.39 10.56
CA GLY A 13 1.84 6.51 9.50
C GLY A 13 1.24 7.05 8.22
N ASN A 14 1.92 8.01 7.62
CA ASN A 14 1.58 8.61 6.33
C ASN A 14 2.82 8.63 5.42
N ILE A 15 2.62 8.34 4.12
CA ILE A 15 3.67 8.42 3.10
C ILE A 15 3.32 9.54 2.14
N ILE A 16 4.24 10.50 1.98
CA ILE A 16 4.08 11.58 1.00
C ILE A 16 4.02 10.99 -0.39
N GLY A 17 3.03 11.43 -1.17
CA GLY A 17 2.80 10.97 -2.54
C GLY A 17 1.82 9.80 -2.66
N TYR A 18 1.37 9.21 -1.56
CA TYR A 18 0.28 8.22 -1.61
C TYR A 18 -1.07 8.91 -1.75
N ASP A 19 -1.87 8.42 -2.67
CA ASP A 19 -3.26 8.88 -2.85
C ASP A 19 -4.23 8.04 -2.02
N TYR A 20 -4.40 8.44 -0.77
CA TYR A 20 -5.41 7.80 0.09
C TYR A 20 -6.85 8.14 -0.28
N SER A 21 -7.08 9.19 -1.10
CA SER A 21 -8.43 9.58 -1.50
C SER A 21 -9.08 8.55 -2.42
N SER A 22 -8.29 7.91 -3.27
CA SER A 22 -8.72 6.82 -4.14
C SER A 22 -9.09 5.55 -3.36
N ILE A 23 -8.54 5.37 -2.14
CA ILE A 23 -8.82 4.22 -1.26
C ILE A 23 -10.02 4.54 -0.37
N SER A 24 -9.99 5.69 0.29
CA SER A 24 -11.01 6.16 1.22
C SER A 24 -10.94 7.68 1.35
N PRO A 25 -11.85 8.44 0.73
CA PRO A 25 -11.90 9.90 0.89
C PRO A 25 -12.00 10.34 2.35
N ALA A 26 -12.74 9.59 3.16
CA ALA A 26 -12.88 9.87 4.60
C ALA A 26 -11.56 9.68 5.36
N PHE A 27 -10.76 8.66 5.03
CA PHE A 27 -9.43 8.48 5.63
C PHE A 27 -8.45 9.54 5.17
N ALA A 28 -8.48 9.92 3.88
CA ALA A 28 -7.65 11.01 3.35
C ALA A 28 -7.95 12.34 4.05
N ALA A 29 -9.22 12.68 4.22
CA ALA A 29 -9.65 13.87 4.97
C ALA A 29 -9.17 13.83 6.43
N PHE A 30 -9.25 12.66 7.07
CA PHE A 30 -8.75 12.48 8.44
C PHE A 30 -7.23 12.67 8.54
N ILE A 31 -6.44 12.17 7.58
CA ILE A 31 -4.99 12.39 7.53
C ILE A 31 -4.65 13.87 7.34
N ALA A 32 -5.41 14.57 6.47
CA ALA A 32 -5.20 16.01 6.22
C ALA A 32 -5.58 16.90 7.41
N GLN A 33 -6.63 16.51 8.15
CA GLN A 33 -7.12 17.22 9.32
C GLN A 33 -7.41 16.22 10.46
N PRO A 34 -6.37 15.76 11.16
CA PRO A 34 -6.53 14.76 12.19
C PRO A 34 -7.37 15.28 13.36
N ALA A 35 -8.19 14.42 13.92
CA ALA A 35 -8.95 14.71 15.12
C ALA A 35 -8.00 15.04 16.30
N ALA A 36 -8.50 15.82 17.25
CA ALA A 36 -7.72 16.22 18.43
C ALA A 36 -7.13 14.98 19.15
N GLY A 37 -5.82 14.99 19.32
CA GLY A 37 -5.07 13.92 19.97
C GLY A 37 -4.51 12.84 19.02
N ALA A 38 -4.93 12.77 17.75
CA ALA A 38 -4.26 11.95 16.74
C ALA A 38 -2.92 12.61 16.31
N SER A 39 -1.92 11.80 16.04
CA SER A 39 -0.62 12.26 15.54
C SER A 39 -0.31 11.60 14.20
N ILE A 40 0.00 12.39 13.18
CA ILE A 40 0.39 11.89 11.86
C ILE A 40 1.92 11.90 11.74
N ILE A 41 2.51 10.73 11.62
CA ILE A 41 3.95 10.55 11.41
C ILE A 41 4.19 10.38 9.91
N THR A 42 4.70 11.41 9.27
CA THR A 42 4.88 11.44 7.82
C THR A 42 6.31 11.08 7.43
N LYS A 43 6.45 10.24 6.41
CA LYS A 43 7.72 9.87 5.78
C LYS A 43 7.66 10.09 4.28
N SER A 44 8.83 10.21 3.64
CA SER A 44 8.97 10.37 2.20
C SER A 44 10.17 9.59 1.66
N GLY A 45 10.19 9.38 0.34
CA GLY A 45 11.27 8.69 -0.36
C GLY A 45 11.21 7.17 -0.26
N ALA A 46 12.17 6.50 -0.89
CA ALA A 46 12.18 5.05 -1.09
C ALA A 46 12.22 4.22 0.22
N GLN A 47 12.66 4.81 1.32
CA GLN A 47 12.73 4.16 2.63
C GLN A 47 11.54 4.47 3.54
N ALA A 48 10.54 5.25 3.06
CA ALA A 48 9.40 5.66 3.89
C ALA A 48 8.64 4.47 4.45
N LEU A 49 8.23 3.54 3.58
CA LEU A 49 7.45 2.37 3.98
C LEU A 49 8.24 1.41 4.90
N PRO A 50 9.49 0.99 4.58
CA PRO A 50 10.29 0.20 5.50
C PRO A 50 10.46 0.84 6.89
N GLN A 51 10.66 2.16 6.96
CA GLN A 51 10.79 2.88 8.23
C GLN A 51 9.48 2.89 9.03
N LEU A 52 8.34 3.14 8.37
CA LEU A 52 7.03 3.14 9.05
C LEU A 52 6.68 1.74 9.57
N LEU A 53 6.95 0.67 8.82
CA LEU A 53 6.76 -0.71 9.28
C LEU A 53 7.64 -1.03 10.49
N SER A 54 8.88 -0.55 10.51
CA SER A 54 9.76 -0.70 11.66
C SER A 54 9.23 0.06 12.90
N LEU A 55 8.71 1.29 12.72
CA LEU A 55 8.10 2.06 13.81
C LEU A 55 6.84 1.37 14.34
N LEU A 56 6.04 0.77 13.46
CA LEU A 56 4.84 0.01 13.82
C LEU A 56 5.22 -1.22 14.66
N ALA A 57 6.20 -2.00 14.22
CA ALA A 57 6.70 -3.17 14.93
C ALA A 57 7.28 -2.83 16.31
N LEU A 58 7.93 -1.67 16.44
CA LEU A 58 8.49 -1.17 17.71
C LEU A 58 7.45 -0.51 18.63
N GLY A 59 6.16 -0.47 18.26
CA GLY A 59 5.13 0.21 19.01
C GLY A 59 5.29 1.74 19.08
N ARG A 60 6.07 2.33 18.15
CA ARG A 60 6.24 3.78 18.01
C ARG A 60 5.26 4.40 17.02
N LEU A 61 4.55 3.58 16.30
CA LEU A 61 3.42 3.86 15.43
C LEU A 61 2.29 2.91 15.81
N ASP A 62 1.03 3.34 15.73
CA ASP A 62 -0.10 2.53 16.13
C ASP A 62 -0.86 1.97 14.93
N LEU A 63 -0.86 2.69 13.80
CA LEU A 63 -1.57 2.33 12.58
C LEU A 63 -0.87 2.86 11.35
N MET A 64 -0.96 2.13 10.25
CA MET A 64 -0.75 2.64 8.90
C MET A 64 -1.65 1.89 7.91
N VAL A 65 -1.82 2.47 6.72
CA VAL A 65 -2.55 1.86 5.61
C VAL A 65 -1.56 1.58 4.49
N GLU A 66 -1.57 0.35 4.01
CA GLU A 66 -0.67 -0.11 2.95
C GLU A 66 -1.33 -1.25 2.16
N ASP A 67 -0.85 -1.52 0.96
CA ASP A 67 -1.17 -2.75 0.23
C ASP A 67 -0.75 -3.98 1.04
N GLU A 68 -1.64 -4.96 1.13
CA GLU A 68 -1.42 -6.15 1.96
C GLU A 68 -0.19 -6.94 1.52
N GLN A 69 -0.01 -7.13 0.21
CA GLN A 69 1.09 -7.96 -0.31
C GLN A 69 2.42 -7.25 -0.12
N VAL A 70 2.46 -5.93 -0.35
CA VAL A 70 3.65 -5.11 -0.15
C VAL A 70 4.06 -5.09 1.33
N ALA A 71 3.09 -4.88 2.23
CA ALA A 71 3.35 -4.89 3.67
C ALA A 71 3.85 -6.26 4.13
N ARG A 72 3.21 -7.36 3.74
CA ARG A 72 3.62 -8.74 4.07
C ARG A 72 5.04 -9.05 3.59
N TYR A 73 5.35 -8.70 2.34
CA TYR A 73 6.69 -8.91 1.77
C TYR A 73 7.76 -8.19 2.57
N LEU A 74 7.57 -6.90 2.86
CA LEU A 74 8.55 -6.11 3.59
C LEU A 74 8.70 -6.55 5.05
N LEU A 75 7.60 -6.87 5.72
CA LEU A 75 7.64 -7.39 7.10
C LEU A 75 8.41 -8.72 7.19
N ARG A 76 8.20 -9.64 6.24
CA ARG A 76 8.98 -10.89 6.16
C ARG A 76 10.46 -10.60 5.94
N ARG A 77 10.76 -9.73 4.97
CA ARG A 77 12.15 -9.35 4.65
C ARG A 77 12.90 -8.70 5.81
N GLN A 78 12.18 -7.97 6.66
CA GLN A 78 12.73 -7.34 7.86
C GLN A 78 12.71 -8.24 9.11
N GLY A 79 12.14 -9.43 9.03
CA GLY A 79 11.99 -10.31 10.20
C GLY A 79 10.93 -9.84 11.20
N LEU A 80 9.98 -8.99 10.77
CA LEU A 80 8.98 -8.32 11.61
C LEU A 80 7.57 -8.89 11.46
N ALA A 81 7.37 -9.97 10.70
CA ALA A 81 6.07 -10.49 10.32
C ALA A 81 5.16 -10.82 11.52
N ASN A 82 5.72 -11.26 12.64
CA ASN A 82 4.98 -11.61 13.86
C ASN A 82 4.73 -10.42 14.78
N GLN A 83 5.23 -9.22 14.46
CA GLN A 83 5.13 -8.04 15.32
C GLN A 83 4.03 -7.08 14.86
N VAL A 84 3.49 -7.29 13.66
CA VAL A 84 2.45 -6.44 13.06
C VAL A 84 1.26 -7.30 12.69
N LYS A 85 0.05 -6.81 12.97
CA LYS A 85 -1.20 -7.51 12.67
C LYS A 85 -2.06 -6.68 11.72
N GLN A 86 -2.59 -7.33 10.70
CA GLN A 86 -3.67 -6.76 9.89
C GLN A 86 -4.96 -6.70 10.71
N VAL A 87 -5.58 -5.52 10.76
CA VAL A 87 -6.76 -5.27 11.59
C VAL A 87 -8.01 -4.93 10.77
N GLY A 88 -7.86 -4.76 9.45
CA GLY A 88 -8.95 -4.46 8.54
C GLY A 88 -8.46 -4.27 7.11
N ALA A 89 -9.39 -4.07 6.21
CA ALA A 89 -9.14 -3.72 4.81
C ALA A 89 -10.20 -2.71 4.34
N PHE A 90 -9.82 -1.88 3.39
CA PHE A 90 -10.78 -1.12 2.58
C PHE A 90 -11.29 -2.04 1.47
N SER A 91 -12.59 -1.92 1.15
CA SER A 91 -13.22 -2.73 0.08
C SER A 91 -12.97 -2.18 -1.33
N THR A 92 -12.18 -1.13 -1.46
CA THR A 92 -11.90 -0.47 -2.73
C THR A 92 -10.84 -1.24 -3.51
N THR A 93 -11.13 -1.53 -4.77
CA THR A 93 -10.15 -2.08 -5.71
C THR A 93 -9.51 -0.93 -6.48
N LEU A 94 -8.19 -0.85 -6.46
CA LEU A 94 -7.43 0.12 -7.25
C LEU A 94 -6.98 -0.52 -8.56
N ALA A 95 -7.18 0.19 -9.67
CA ALA A 95 -6.59 -0.21 -10.94
C ALA A 95 -5.11 0.18 -10.95
N LEU A 96 -4.25 -0.78 -11.26
CA LEU A 96 -2.83 -0.55 -11.46
C LEU A 96 -2.51 -0.64 -12.94
N TYR A 97 -1.70 0.29 -13.42
CA TYR A 97 -1.28 0.38 -14.82
C TYR A 97 0.23 0.28 -14.92
N PRO A 98 0.77 -0.50 -15.85
CA PRO A 98 2.20 -0.44 -16.16
C PRO A 98 2.52 0.91 -16.83
N GLY A 99 3.67 1.47 -16.50
CA GLY A 99 4.19 2.65 -17.17
C GLY A 99 5.36 2.29 -18.07
N PHE A 100 5.30 2.67 -19.33
CA PHE A 100 6.42 2.53 -20.27
C PHE A 100 6.96 3.89 -20.63
N SER A 101 8.30 4.00 -20.75
CA SER A 101 8.92 5.24 -21.18
C SER A 101 8.62 5.52 -22.66
N ASN A 102 8.08 6.68 -22.97
CA ASN A 102 7.88 7.13 -24.35
C ASN A 102 9.19 7.28 -25.15
N ARG A 103 10.34 7.26 -24.46
CA ARG A 103 11.67 7.29 -25.09
C ARG A 103 12.19 5.91 -25.45
N TYR A 104 11.49 4.85 -25.06
CA TYR A 104 11.89 3.48 -25.38
C TYR A 104 11.59 3.18 -26.86
N PRO A 105 12.61 2.80 -27.67
CA PRO A 105 12.39 2.47 -29.08
C PRO A 105 11.41 1.31 -29.23
N GLY A 106 10.31 1.51 -29.96
CA GLY A 106 9.29 0.46 -30.16
C GLY A 106 8.33 0.29 -28.99
N VAL A 107 8.14 1.34 -28.16
CA VAL A 107 7.20 1.31 -27.01
C VAL A 107 5.80 0.85 -27.40
N ASP A 108 5.28 1.25 -28.58
CA ASP A 108 3.94 0.83 -29.04
C ASP A 108 3.81 -0.68 -29.22
N LYS A 109 4.88 -1.32 -29.72
CA LYS A 109 4.94 -2.80 -29.82
C LYS A 109 4.98 -3.45 -28.42
N LEU A 110 5.69 -2.83 -27.48
CA LEU A 110 5.78 -3.32 -26.12
C LEU A 110 4.42 -3.21 -25.39
N VAL A 111 3.71 -2.11 -25.56
CA VAL A 111 2.34 -1.92 -25.06
C VAL A 111 1.40 -2.98 -25.64
N ALA A 112 1.40 -3.18 -26.95
CA ALA A 112 0.57 -4.17 -27.60
C ALA A 112 0.87 -5.61 -27.13
N LEU A 113 2.13 -5.95 -26.90
CA LEU A 113 2.54 -7.25 -26.34
C LEU A 113 2.08 -7.38 -24.88
N TRP A 114 2.16 -6.32 -24.11
CA TRP A 114 1.64 -6.31 -22.74
C TRP A 114 0.14 -6.53 -22.71
N ASP A 115 -0.63 -5.78 -23.49
CA ASP A 115 -2.09 -5.91 -23.55
C ASP A 115 -2.51 -7.32 -23.93
N LEU A 116 -1.81 -7.93 -24.91
CA LEU A 116 -2.04 -9.32 -25.29
C LEU A 116 -1.73 -10.29 -24.13
N ALA A 117 -0.61 -10.10 -23.44
CA ALA A 117 -0.18 -10.96 -22.34
C ALA A 117 -1.08 -10.82 -21.10
N MET A 118 -1.70 -9.66 -20.92
CA MET A 118 -2.58 -9.36 -19.78
C MET A 118 -4.04 -9.71 -20.02
N GLN A 119 -4.37 -10.36 -21.13
CA GLN A 119 -5.73 -10.88 -21.32
C GLN A 119 -6.10 -11.91 -20.26
N PRO A 120 -7.34 -11.90 -19.73
CA PRO A 120 -7.76 -12.76 -18.62
C PRO A 120 -7.51 -14.25 -18.83
N SER A 121 -7.56 -14.74 -20.07
CA SER A 121 -7.28 -16.13 -20.44
C SER A 121 -5.82 -16.54 -20.20
N GLN A 122 -4.89 -15.58 -20.13
CA GLN A 122 -3.45 -15.84 -19.98
C GLN A 122 -2.96 -15.64 -18.52
N ILE A 123 -3.70 -14.87 -17.71
CA ILE A 123 -3.27 -14.47 -16.35
C ILE A 123 -3.67 -15.49 -15.29
N SER A 124 -4.79 -16.19 -15.48
CA SER A 124 -5.47 -16.93 -14.41
C SER A 124 -4.69 -18.09 -13.77
N GLY A 125 -3.70 -18.65 -14.45
CA GLY A 125 -2.90 -19.76 -13.89
C GLY A 125 -1.57 -19.33 -13.26
N ARG A 126 -0.79 -18.52 -13.96
CA ARG A 126 0.60 -18.20 -13.58
C ARG A 126 0.72 -17.15 -12.51
N LEU A 127 -0.15 -16.13 -12.51
CA LEU A 127 -0.10 -15.05 -11.53
C LEU A 127 -0.58 -15.52 -10.16
N MET A 128 -1.70 -16.28 -10.14
CA MET A 128 -2.24 -16.87 -8.91
C MET A 128 -1.25 -17.84 -8.26
N GLN A 129 -0.53 -18.64 -9.07
CA GLN A 129 0.48 -19.55 -8.55
C GLN A 129 1.68 -18.81 -7.94
N ARG A 130 2.16 -17.74 -8.57
CA ARG A 130 3.24 -16.91 -8.03
C ARG A 130 2.84 -16.09 -6.81
N MET A 131 1.58 -15.65 -6.71
CA MET A 131 1.09 -14.93 -5.54
C MET A 131 0.93 -15.84 -4.31
N ALA A 132 0.74 -17.16 -4.51
CA ALA A 132 0.69 -18.13 -3.43
C ALA A 132 2.07 -18.42 -2.81
N ASP A 133 3.16 -18.14 -3.54
CA ASP A 133 4.54 -18.36 -3.10
C ASP A 133 5.09 -17.17 -2.28
N TYR A 134 4.34 -16.06 -2.17
CA TYR A 134 4.66 -14.86 -1.36
C TYR A 134 3.81 -14.79 -0.09
#